data_b60612deb8fc6d1f5302d573ed01b478
#
_entry.id   b60612deb8fc6d1f5302d573ed01b478
#
_cell.length_a   1.000
_cell.length_b   1.000
_cell.length_c   1.000
_cell.angle_alpha   90.00
_cell.angle_beta   90.00
_cell.angle_gamma   90.00
#
_symmetry.space_group_name_H-M   'P 1'
#
loop_
_entity.id
_entity.type
_entity.pdbx_description
1 polymer ?
#
loop_
_entity_poly.entity_id
_entity_poly.type
_entity_poly.pdbx_seq_one_letter_code
_entity_poly.pdbx_strand_id
1 'polypeptide(L)'
;VLAWGGWREVFVVLVLVAAMSLMVTLFALPETLRREDRVPINLANMARGCRVLLSSPSFMGLTMVGAFGFGSFFVFIASASFGYQEGFGLSDVQFSLAFALNALGFFASSQVAAPLGFRFGLARVMRVGLWGFAAATSLLLLLTLAGQGTLPAILLLL
;
A
#
# COMPACT_ATOMS: atom_id res chain seq x y z
N VAL A 1 -0.44 21.09 -8.09
CA VAL A 1 0.86 21.59 -7.57
C VAL A 1 1.84 21.83 -8.74
N LEU A 2 2.04 20.85 -9.62
CA LEU A 2 2.97 20.98 -10.77
C LEU A 2 2.57 22.08 -11.77
N ALA A 3 1.29 22.46 -11.85
CA ALA A 3 0.80 23.51 -12.74
C ALA A 3 1.09 24.94 -12.25
N TRP A 4 1.41 25.11 -10.95
CA TRP A 4 1.58 26.41 -10.30
C TRP A 4 3.01 26.62 -9.78
N GLY A 5 3.78 25.56 -9.67
CA GLY A 5 5.14 25.57 -9.17
C GLY A 5 5.95 24.40 -9.70
N GLY A 6 7.26 24.51 -9.65
CA GLY A 6 8.15 23.45 -10.12
C GLY A 6 8.17 22.21 -9.20
N TRP A 7 8.93 21.21 -9.58
CA TRP A 7 9.15 19.98 -8.82
C TRP A 7 9.61 20.24 -7.36
N ARG A 8 10.25 21.37 -7.09
CA ARG A 8 10.72 21.77 -5.76
C ARG A 8 9.56 22.00 -4.78
N GLU A 9 8.44 22.53 -5.23
CA GLU A 9 7.27 22.81 -4.38
C GLU A 9 6.62 21.52 -3.88
N VAL A 10 6.72 20.45 -4.64
CA VAL A 10 6.27 19.12 -4.17
C VAL A 10 7.04 18.71 -2.91
N PHE A 11 8.36 18.91 -2.88
CA PHE A 11 9.18 18.61 -1.70
C PHE A 11 8.84 19.52 -0.52
N VAL A 12 8.56 20.80 -0.77
CA VAL A 12 8.12 21.73 0.29
C VAL A 12 6.82 21.24 0.93
N VAL A 13 5.84 20.83 0.12
CA VAL A 13 4.58 20.27 0.64
C VAL A 13 4.84 18.99 1.45
N LEU A 14 5.71 18.10 0.98
CA LEU A 14 6.08 16.89 1.71
C LEU A 14 6.72 17.21 3.06
N VAL A 15 7.64 18.19 3.11
CA VAL A 15 8.26 18.64 4.35
C VAL A 15 7.23 19.23 5.31
N LEU A 16 6.31 20.04 4.84
CA LEU A 16 5.24 20.60 5.67
C LEU A 16 4.33 19.52 6.24
N VAL A 17 3.93 18.54 5.44
CA VAL A 17 3.12 17.40 5.90
C VAL A 17 3.88 16.56 6.92
N ALA A 18 5.16 16.28 6.67
CA ALA A 18 6.01 15.55 7.61
C ALA A 18 6.20 16.32 8.93
N ALA A 19 6.44 17.62 8.87
CA ALA A 19 6.56 18.47 10.07
C ALA A 19 5.25 18.49 10.86
N MET A 20 4.10 18.61 10.18
CA MET A 20 2.80 18.57 10.83
C MET A 20 2.53 17.22 11.50
N SER A 21 2.86 16.12 10.82
CA SER A 21 2.77 14.77 11.38
C SER A 21 3.66 14.59 12.62
N LEU A 22 4.89 15.11 12.58
CA LEU A 22 5.80 15.10 13.72
C LEU A 22 5.25 15.92 14.89
N MET A 23 4.70 17.10 14.64
CA MET A 23 4.06 17.93 15.66
C MET A 23 2.89 17.22 16.33
N VAL A 24 2.01 16.61 15.54
CA VAL A 24 0.89 15.81 16.09
C VAL A 24 1.42 14.65 16.94
N THR A 25 2.46 13.97 16.49
CA THR A 25 3.06 12.85 17.23
C THR A 25 3.66 13.32 18.56
N LEU A 26 4.35 14.43 18.58
CA LEU A 26 5.02 14.95 19.78
C LEU A 26 4.06 15.52 20.81
N PHE A 27 2.97 16.17 20.36
CA PHE A 27 2.09 16.94 21.26
C PHE A 27 0.73 16.28 21.51
N ALA A 28 0.23 15.47 20.57
CA ALA A 28 -1.10 14.86 20.69
C ALA A 28 -1.06 13.37 21.05
N LEU A 29 0.06 12.67 20.84
CA LEU A 29 0.18 11.24 21.19
C LEU A 29 0.75 11.09 22.60
N PRO A 30 -0.04 10.61 23.57
CA PRO A 30 0.47 10.28 24.90
C PRO A 30 1.37 9.04 24.82
N GLU A 31 2.37 9.00 25.67
CA GLU A 31 3.22 7.82 25.84
C GLU A 31 2.40 6.65 26.43
N THR A 32 2.16 5.64 25.61
CA THR A 32 1.32 4.48 26.01
C THR A 32 2.13 3.34 26.64
N LEU A 33 3.46 3.32 26.44
CA LEU A 33 4.33 2.28 26.99
C LEU A 33 4.72 2.60 28.43
N ARG A 34 4.29 1.77 29.36
CA ARG A 34 4.65 1.89 30.78
C ARG A 34 6.16 1.78 30.95
N ARG A 35 6.71 2.55 31.89
CA ARG A 35 8.17 2.54 32.16
C ARG A 35 8.70 1.16 32.53
N GLU A 36 7.91 0.36 33.22
CA GLU A 36 8.21 -1.02 33.65
C GLU A 36 8.32 -2.00 32.47
N ASP A 37 7.57 -1.75 31.38
CA ASP A 37 7.57 -2.60 30.17
C ASP A 37 8.65 -2.21 29.15
N ARG A 38 9.45 -1.17 29.46
CA ARG A 38 10.51 -0.71 28.57
C ARG A 38 11.70 -1.63 28.61
N VAL A 39 11.94 -2.31 27.51
CA VAL A 39 13.13 -3.15 27.34
C VAL A 39 14.32 -2.28 26.96
N PRO A 40 15.48 -2.39 27.64
CA PRO A 40 16.66 -1.62 27.25
C PRO A 40 17.10 -1.94 25.83
N ILE A 41 17.31 -0.87 25.05
CA ILE A 41 17.74 -0.97 23.65
C ILE A 41 19.23 -1.33 23.64
N ASN A 42 19.53 -2.61 23.41
CA ASN A 42 20.88 -3.08 23.14
C ASN A 42 20.88 -4.07 21.97
N LEU A 43 22.02 -4.21 21.32
CA LEU A 43 22.19 -5.07 20.14
C LEU A 43 21.80 -6.53 20.40
N ALA A 44 22.05 -7.03 21.60
CA ALA A 44 21.72 -8.41 21.99
C ALA A 44 20.19 -8.63 22.07
N ASN A 45 19.46 -7.67 22.64
CA ASN A 45 17.99 -7.74 22.71
C ASN A 45 17.36 -7.58 21.31
N MET A 46 17.91 -6.69 20.50
CA MET A 46 17.47 -6.53 19.09
C MET A 46 17.71 -7.82 18.29
N ALA A 47 18.91 -8.38 18.36
CA ALA A 47 19.22 -9.63 17.65
C ALA A 47 18.33 -10.80 18.13
N ARG A 48 18.06 -10.88 19.44
CA ARG A 48 17.14 -11.89 20.01
C ARG A 48 15.71 -11.69 19.48
N GLY A 49 15.21 -10.46 19.46
CA GLY A 49 13.90 -10.13 18.91
C GLY A 49 13.80 -10.49 17.43
N CYS A 50 14.78 -10.10 16.61
CA CYS A 50 14.85 -10.48 15.21
C CYS A 50 14.86 -12.01 15.03
N ARG A 51 15.65 -12.72 15.81
CA ARG A 51 15.70 -14.19 15.74
C ARG A 51 14.37 -14.84 16.07
N VAL A 52 13.67 -14.37 17.10
CA VAL A 52 12.34 -14.87 17.47
C VAL A 52 11.33 -14.64 16.33
N LEU A 53 11.32 -13.46 15.74
CA LEU A 53 10.43 -13.11 14.64
C LEU A 53 10.73 -13.96 13.38
N LEU A 54 12.00 -14.04 13.00
CA LEU A 54 12.43 -14.83 11.83
C LEU A 54 12.24 -16.34 12.02
N SER A 55 12.23 -16.82 13.25
CA SER A 55 11.96 -18.23 13.58
C SER A 55 10.47 -18.55 13.63
N SER A 56 9.58 -17.56 13.55
CA SER A 56 8.13 -17.77 13.58
C SER A 56 7.59 -17.96 12.16
N PRO A 57 7.12 -19.17 11.79
CA PRO A 57 6.58 -19.43 10.45
C PRO A 57 5.37 -18.54 10.11
N SER A 58 4.52 -18.28 11.10
CA SER A 58 3.35 -17.40 10.92
C SER A 58 3.77 -15.96 10.62
N PHE A 59 4.76 -15.44 11.36
CA PHE A 59 5.30 -14.10 11.12
C PHE A 59 5.95 -14.01 9.73
N MET A 60 6.78 -14.98 9.38
CA MET A 60 7.44 -15.03 8.07
C MET A 60 6.44 -15.13 6.92
N GLY A 61 5.41 -15.96 7.07
CA GLY A 61 4.34 -16.07 6.08
C GLY A 61 3.60 -14.74 5.85
N LEU A 62 3.22 -14.06 6.94
CA LEU A 62 2.57 -12.75 6.85
C LEU A 62 3.49 -11.69 6.24
N THR A 63 4.75 -11.70 6.61
CA THR A 63 5.77 -10.78 6.06
C THR A 63 5.96 -11.00 4.57
N MET A 64 6.01 -12.25 4.09
CA MET A 64 6.11 -12.55 2.66
C MET A 64 4.87 -12.09 1.89
N VAL A 65 3.67 -12.33 2.41
CA VAL A 65 2.43 -11.83 1.81
C VAL A 65 2.46 -10.30 1.69
N GLY A 66 2.86 -9.62 2.76
CA GLY A 66 3.01 -8.17 2.75
C GLY A 66 4.08 -7.69 1.75
N ALA A 67 5.24 -8.33 1.72
CA ALA A 67 6.33 -7.97 0.81
C ALA A 67 5.93 -8.13 -0.66
N PHE A 68 5.30 -9.24 -1.04
CA PHE A 68 4.81 -9.44 -2.40
C PHE A 68 3.67 -8.48 -2.76
N GLY A 69 2.76 -8.18 -1.81
CA GLY A 69 1.71 -7.18 -2.00
C GLY A 69 2.28 -5.79 -2.27
N PHE A 70 3.24 -5.35 -1.47
CA PHE A 70 3.96 -4.09 -1.71
C PHE A 70 4.75 -4.12 -3.01
N GLY A 71 5.42 -5.22 -3.33
CA GLY A 71 6.14 -5.38 -4.59
C GLY A 71 5.21 -5.20 -5.80
N SER A 72 4.04 -5.83 -5.80
CA SER A 72 3.03 -5.68 -6.84
C SER A 72 2.53 -4.24 -6.96
N PHE A 73 2.31 -3.57 -5.84
CA PHE A 73 1.92 -2.15 -5.81
C PHE A 73 2.99 -1.23 -6.42
N PHE A 74 4.27 -1.47 -6.12
CA PHE A 74 5.37 -0.71 -6.74
C PHE A 74 5.51 -0.97 -8.23
N VAL A 75 5.33 -2.22 -8.68
CA VAL A 75 5.30 -2.55 -10.11
C VAL A 75 4.16 -1.80 -10.80
N PHE A 76 2.96 -1.79 -10.20
CA PHE A 76 1.85 -1.01 -10.72
C PHE A 76 2.20 0.48 -10.84
N ILE A 77 2.70 1.12 -9.78
CA ILE A 77 3.07 2.55 -9.81
C ILE A 77 4.11 2.82 -10.90
N ALA A 78 5.13 1.99 -11.02
CA ALA A 78 6.20 2.17 -12.00
C ALA A 78 5.72 2.00 -13.44
N SER A 79 4.77 1.12 -13.69
CA SER A 79 4.26 0.82 -15.03
C SER A 79 2.99 1.61 -15.40
N ALA A 80 2.31 2.22 -14.44
CA ALA A 80 1.03 2.87 -14.66
C ALA A 80 1.08 3.97 -15.74
N SER A 81 2.09 4.84 -15.71
CA SER A 81 2.21 5.91 -16.71
C SER A 81 2.38 5.36 -18.13
N PHE A 82 3.21 4.33 -18.29
CA PHE A 82 3.39 3.66 -19.59
C PHE A 82 2.10 2.98 -20.04
N GLY A 83 1.46 2.21 -19.17
CA GLY A 83 0.22 1.50 -19.50
C GLY A 83 -0.92 2.44 -19.87
N TYR A 84 -1.15 3.49 -19.09
CA TYR A 84 -2.26 4.40 -19.32
C TYR A 84 -2.01 5.42 -20.44
N GLN A 85 -0.83 6.02 -20.52
CA GLN A 85 -0.53 7.06 -21.51
C GLN A 85 -0.10 6.46 -22.85
N GLU A 86 0.85 5.55 -22.86
CA GLU A 86 1.35 4.96 -24.11
C GLU A 86 0.44 3.84 -24.63
N GLY A 87 -0.11 3.01 -23.72
CA GLY A 87 -0.98 1.90 -24.10
C GLY A 87 -2.38 2.32 -24.53
N PHE A 88 -2.98 3.29 -23.85
CA PHE A 88 -4.36 3.75 -24.10
C PHE A 88 -4.44 5.18 -24.62
N GLY A 89 -3.32 5.88 -24.78
CA GLY A 89 -3.29 7.26 -25.30
C GLY A 89 -3.97 8.29 -24.39
N LEU A 90 -3.98 8.05 -23.06
CA LEU A 90 -4.60 8.98 -22.12
C LEU A 90 -3.79 10.29 -22.03
N SER A 91 -4.51 11.41 -21.97
CA SER A 91 -3.89 12.69 -21.62
C SER A 91 -3.46 12.72 -20.14
N ASP A 92 -2.57 13.65 -19.76
CA ASP A 92 -2.09 13.81 -18.38
C ASP A 92 -3.22 13.97 -17.37
N VAL A 93 -4.29 14.67 -17.75
CA VAL A 93 -5.48 14.87 -16.89
C VAL A 93 -6.25 13.56 -16.72
N GLN A 94 -6.46 12.83 -17.81
CA GLN A 94 -7.17 11.54 -17.77
C GLN A 94 -6.36 10.50 -16.98
N PHE A 95 -5.04 10.45 -17.15
CA PHE A 95 -4.16 9.63 -16.35
C PHE A 95 -4.26 9.97 -14.85
N SER A 96 -4.22 11.27 -14.52
CA SER A 96 -4.32 11.72 -13.12
C SER A 96 -5.66 11.33 -12.49
N LEU A 97 -6.77 11.41 -13.24
CA LEU A 97 -8.10 10.98 -12.77
C LEU A 97 -8.18 9.46 -12.58
N ALA A 98 -7.66 8.68 -13.52
CA ALA A 98 -7.61 7.22 -13.43
C ALA A 98 -6.79 6.78 -12.22
N PHE A 99 -5.62 7.40 -12.02
CA PHE A 99 -4.76 7.11 -10.87
C PHE A 99 -5.40 7.51 -9.55
N ALA A 100 -6.09 8.67 -9.50
CA ALA A 100 -6.84 9.10 -8.32
C ALA A 100 -7.98 8.13 -7.98
N LEU A 101 -8.68 7.58 -8.97
CA LEU A 101 -9.72 6.58 -8.76
C LEU A 101 -9.16 5.30 -8.10
N ASN A 102 -8.02 4.81 -8.60
CA ASN A 102 -7.33 3.67 -7.98
C ASN A 102 -6.87 3.97 -6.55
N ALA A 103 -6.34 5.17 -6.30
CA ALA A 103 -5.94 5.60 -4.97
C ALA A 103 -7.15 5.65 -3.99
N LEU A 104 -8.30 6.13 -4.45
CA LEU A 104 -9.54 6.11 -3.67
C LEU A 104 -10.01 4.69 -3.36
N GLY A 105 -9.94 3.77 -4.33
CA GLY A 105 -10.24 2.35 -4.13
C GLY A 105 -9.33 1.71 -3.08
N PHE A 106 -8.03 1.96 -3.17
CA PHE A 106 -7.05 1.49 -2.20
C PHE A 106 -7.33 2.06 -0.79
N PHE A 107 -7.59 3.36 -0.68
CA PHE A 107 -7.93 3.99 0.59
C PHE A 107 -9.23 3.42 1.17
N ALA A 108 -10.28 3.30 0.38
CA ALA A 108 -11.56 2.73 0.82
C ALA A 108 -11.39 1.28 1.31
N SER A 109 -10.65 0.45 0.58
CA SER A 109 -10.34 -0.92 0.96
C SER A 109 -9.59 -0.99 2.30
N SER A 110 -8.63 -0.09 2.53
CA SER A 110 -7.87 -0.04 3.79
C SER A 110 -8.77 0.30 4.99
N GLN A 111 -9.77 1.20 4.82
CA GLN A 111 -10.72 1.54 5.89
C GLN A 111 -11.66 0.38 6.24
N VAL A 112 -12.02 -0.43 5.25
CA VAL A 112 -12.92 -1.59 5.45
C VAL A 112 -12.18 -2.81 6.00
N ALA A 113 -10.88 -2.94 5.75
CA ALA A 113 -10.08 -4.09 6.16
C ALA A 113 -10.06 -4.31 7.69
N ALA A 114 -9.93 -3.23 8.48
CA ALA A 114 -9.88 -3.31 9.94
C ALA A 114 -11.20 -3.81 10.56
N PRO A 115 -12.37 -3.22 10.29
CA PRO A 115 -13.64 -3.71 10.81
C PRO A 115 -13.98 -5.14 10.33
N LEU A 116 -13.63 -5.50 9.11
CA LEU A 116 -13.77 -6.88 8.64
C LEU A 116 -12.87 -7.85 9.41
N GLY A 117 -11.64 -7.43 9.71
CA GLY A 117 -10.70 -8.21 10.53
C GLY A 117 -11.23 -8.47 11.93
N PHE A 118 -11.85 -7.48 12.57
CA PHE A 118 -12.51 -7.65 13.88
C PHE A 118 -13.74 -8.57 13.81
N ARG A 119 -14.54 -8.48 12.76
CA ARG A 119 -15.79 -9.24 12.62
C ARG A 119 -15.58 -10.70 12.20
N PHE A 120 -14.69 -10.96 11.26
CA PHE A 120 -14.52 -12.28 10.62
C PHE A 120 -13.20 -12.97 10.94
N GLY A 121 -12.31 -12.28 11.65
CA GLY A 121 -10.97 -12.74 11.97
C GLY A 121 -9.95 -12.40 10.87
N LEU A 122 -8.80 -11.90 11.30
CA LEU A 122 -7.74 -11.40 10.41
C LEU A 122 -7.31 -12.43 9.36
N ALA A 123 -7.09 -13.70 9.77
CA ALA A 123 -6.63 -14.75 8.87
C ALA A 123 -7.63 -15.10 7.76
N ARG A 124 -8.93 -14.95 8.02
CA ARG A 124 -9.96 -15.17 7.00
C ARG A 124 -10.00 -14.02 6.01
N VAL A 125 -9.98 -12.78 6.52
CA VAL A 125 -9.98 -11.57 5.67
C VAL A 125 -8.75 -11.56 4.77
N MET A 126 -7.58 -11.87 5.31
CA MET A 126 -6.34 -11.96 4.52
C MET A 126 -6.42 -13.03 3.42
N ARG A 127 -6.94 -14.23 3.74
CA ARG A 127 -7.09 -15.30 2.74
C ARG A 127 -8.05 -14.90 1.61
N VAL A 128 -9.20 -14.32 1.97
CA VAL A 128 -10.18 -13.85 0.96
C VAL A 128 -9.59 -12.75 0.10
N GLY A 129 -8.91 -11.77 0.72
CA GLY A 129 -8.22 -10.70 -0.01
C GLY A 129 -7.14 -11.23 -0.96
N LEU A 130 -6.32 -12.19 -0.50
CA LEU A 130 -5.27 -12.78 -1.33
C LEU A 130 -5.83 -13.55 -2.53
N TRP A 131 -6.89 -14.36 -2.32
CA TRP A 131 -7.58 -15.05 -3.41
C TRP A 131 -8.26 -14.08 -4.37
N GLY A 132 -8.89 -13.03 -3.85
CA GLY A 132 -9.47 -11.95 -4.66
C GLY A 132 -8.42 -11.27 -5.53
N PHE A 133 -7.29 -10.89 -4.94
CA PHE A 133 -6.18 -10.29 -5.67
C PHE A 133 -5.61 -11.24 -6.75
N ALA A 134 -5.38 -12.50 -6.41
CA ALA A 134 -4.89 -13.50 -7.37
C ALA A 134 -5.88 -13.72 -8.53
N ALA A 135 -7.18 -13.78 -8.24
CA ALA A 135 -8.21 -13.91 -9.26
C ALA A 135 -8.29 -12.67 -10.19
N ALA A 136 -8.25 -11.46 -9.60
CA ALA A 136 -8.29 -10.22 -10.37
C ALA A 136 -7.08 -10.07 -11.29
N THR A 137 -5.87 -10.30 -10.77
CA THR A 137 -4.64 -10.22 -11.57
C THR A 137 -4.56 -11.31 -12.64
N SER A 138 -5.04 -12.53 -12.34
CA SER A 138 -5.11 -13.61 -13.34
C SER A 138 -6.12 -13.30 -14.45
N LEU A 139 -7.28 -12.76 -14.09
CA LEU A 139 -8.29 -12.34 -15.05
C LEU A 139 -7.76 -11.21 -15.95
N LEU A 140 -7.09 -10.22 -15.34
CA LEU A 140 -6.48 -9.12 -16.10
C LEU A 140 -5.45 -9.65 -17.10
N LEU A 141 -4.59 -10.59 -16.68
CA LEU A 141 -3.62 -11.22 -17.57
C LEU A 141 -4.30 -11.93 -18.73
N LEU A 142 -5.35 -12.72 -18.46
CA LEU A 142 -6.09 -13.44 -19.50
C LEU A 142 -6.76 -12.48 -20.49
N LEU A 143 -7.38 -11.40 -20.01
CA LEU A 143 -7.99 -10.38 -20.87
C LEU A 143 -6.96 -9.69 -21.76
N THR A 144 -5.78 -9.40 -21.20
CA THR A 144 -4.69 -8.77 -21.94
C THR A 144 -4.13 -9.70 -23.01
N LEU A 145 -3.91 -10.99 -22.70
CA LEU A 145 -3.46 -11.99 -23.65
C LEU A 145 -4.49 -12.28 -24.76
N ALA A 146 -5.79 -12.18 -24.44
CA ALA A 146 -6.88 -12.31 -25.42
C ALA A 146 -7.07 -11.07 -26.30
N GLY A 147 -6.25 -10.02 -26.14
CA GLY A 147 -6.40 -8.78 -26.87
C GLY A 147 -7.62 -7.94 -26.48
N GLN A 148 -8.27 -8.27 -25.38
CA GLN A 148 -9.46 -7.59 -24.84
C GLN A 148 -9.12 -6.68 -23.64
N GLY A 149 -7.86 -6.31 -23.46
CA GLY A 149 -7.42 -5.37 -22.41
C GLY A 149 -8.01 -3.98 -22.63
N THR A 150 -9.20 -3.73 -22.09
CA THR A 150 -9.84 -2.41 -22.16
C THR A 150 -9.50 -1.58 -20.93
N LEU A 151 -9.46 -0.26 -21.08
CA LEU A 151 -9.18 0.66 -19.97
C LEU A 151 -10.11 0.43 -18.76
N PRO A 152 -11.44 0.27 -18.91
CA PRO A 152 -12.31 0.01 -17.77
C PRO A 152 -12.01 -1.32 -17.06
N ALA A 153 -11.60 -2.37 -17.78
CA ALA A 153 -11.21 -3.63 -17.16
C ALA A 153 -9.96 -3.47 -16.29
N ILE A 154 -8.98 -2.70 -16.74
CA ILE A 154 -7.76 -2.41 -15.98
C ILE A 154 -8.08 -1.60 -14.73
N LEU A 155 -8.90 -0.54 -14.85
CA LEU A 155 -9.31 0.31 -13.72
C LEU A 155 -10.12 -0.44 -12.66
N LEU A 156 -10.87 -1.44 -13.05
CA LEU A 156 -11.76 -2.17 -12.14
C LEU A 156 -11.05 -3.34 -11.45
N LEU A 157 -10.01 -3.90 -12.08
CA LEU A 157 -9.29 -5.08 -11.59
C LEU A 157 -7.96 -4.75 -10.86
N LEU A 158 -7.48 -3.51 -10.98
CA LEU A 158 -6.34 -2.97 -10.25
C LEU A 158 -6.76 -2.22 -9.00
#